data_f4b9966c94de7908d23e1ac4efd4d2a5
#
_entry.id   f4b9966c94de7908d23e1ac4efd4d2a5
#
_cell.length_a   1.000
_cell.length_b   1.000
_cell.length_c   1.000
_cell.angle_alpha   90.00
_cell.angle_beta   90.00
_cell.angle_gamma   90.00
#
_symmetry.space_group_name_H-M   'P 1'
#
loop_
_entity.id
_entity.type
_entity.pdbx_description
1 polymer ?
#
loop_
_entity_poly.entity_id
_entity_poly.type
_entity_poly.pdbx_seq_one_letter_code
_entity_poly.pdbx_strand_id
1 'polypeptide(L)'
;MTKSLFLLHLASTWYLVGLCWLVQRVQYPLMDLVGRSGYPTYEQAHVSRIGPVVAPMMLLEVATGIGLLSSGDPAFRSAAFLGSIALLVTIWGSTFFVQVPLHGTLASGFDERAHGWLVSSNWIRTIAWTARGGLLLWLAWATWLRDAP
;
A
#
# COMPACT_ATOMS: atom_id res chain seq x y z
N MET A 1 -18.70 -11.43 -13.41
CA MET A 1 -17.39 -10.82 -13.72
C MET A 1 -17.05 -9.69 -12.77
N THR A 2 -17.90 -8.70 -12.55
CA THR A 2 -17.60 -7.54 -11.69
C THR A 2 -17.36 -7.90 -10.21
N LYS A 3 -18.16 -8.82 -9.64
CA LYS A 3 -17.97 -9.29 -8.26
C LYS A 3 -16.60 -9.95 -8.05
N SER A 4 -16.19 -10.84 -8.95
CA SER A 4 -14.88 -11.52 -8.85
C SER A 4 -13.72 -10.53 -8.96
N LEU A 5 -13.84 -9.54 -9.85
CA LEU A 5 -12.84 -8.48 -10.00
C LEU A 5 -12.75 -7.62 -8.73
N PHE A 6 -13.90 -7.30 -8.13
CA PHE A 6 -13.91 -6.55 -6.87
C PHE A 6 -13.33 -7.36 -5.69
N LEU A 7 -13.62 -8.66 -5.60
CA LEU A 7 -13.03 -9.51 -4.58
C LEU A 7 -11.50 -9.58 -4.71
N LEU A 8 -11.00 -9.65 -5.93
CA LEU A 8 -9.56 -9.62 -6.20
C LEU A 8 -8.96 -8.25 -5.79
N HIS A 9 -9.64 -7.16 -6.11
CA HIS A 9 -9.26 -5.82 -5.70
C HIS A 9 -9.23 -5.66 -4.17
N LEU A 10 -10.25 -6.15 -3.49
CA LEU A 10 -10.36 -6.14 -2.04
C LEU A 10 -9.25 -6.99 -1.38
N ALA A 11 -9.02 -8.18 -1.90
CA ALA A 11 -8.00 -9.09 -1.38
C ALA A 11 -6.58 -8.50 -1.51
N SER A 12 -6.24 -7.92 -2.68
CA SER A 12 -4.94 -7.25 -2.87
C SER A 12 -4.78 -6.04 -1.95
N THR A 13 -5.85 -5.26 -1.74
CA THR A 13 -5.82 -4.14 -0.79
C THR A 13 -5.54 -4.61 0.63
N TRP A 14 -6.23 -5.64 1.13
CA TRP A 14 -6.03 -6.13 2.49
C TRP A 14 -4.69 -6.83 2.67
N TYR A 15 -4.16 -7.48 1.64
CA TYR A 15 -2.78 -7.95 1.64
C TYR A 15 -1.79 -6.80 1.90
N LEU A 16 -1.94 -5.70 1.17
CA LEU A 16 -1.07 -4.52 1.31
C LEU A 16 -1.29 -3.76 2.62
N VAL A 17 -2.51 -3.75 3.17
CA VAL A 17 -2.77 -3.26 4.54
C VAL A 17 -1.93 -4.03 5.55
N GLY A 18 -2.02 -5.36 5.56
CA GLY A 18 -1.27 -6.20 6.50
C GLY A 18 0.24 -6.03 6.35
N LEU A 19 0.72 -6.03 5.10
CA LEU A 19 2.14 -5.83 4.80
C LEU A 19 2.63 -4.45 5.26
N CYS A 20 1.86 -3.40 5.02
CA CYS A 20 2.25 -2.03 5.40
C CYS A 20 2.29 -1.85 6.92
N TRP A 21 1.36 -2.48 7.66
CA TRP A 21 1.43 -2.50 9.12
C TRP A 21 2.65 -3.27 9.64
N LEU A 22 3.01 -4.40 9.03
CA LEU A 22 4.23 -5.14 9.36
C LEU A 22 5.48 -4.27 9.13
N VAL A 23 5.55 -3.62 7.98
CA VAL A 23 6.67 -2.72 7.65
C VAL A 23 6.74 -1.56 8.64
N GLN A 24 5.61 -0.91 8.94
CA GLN A 24 5.51 0.26 9.81
C GLN A 24 5.90 -0.05 11.25
N ARG A 25 5.47 -1.20 11.79
CA ARG A 25 5.60 -1.50 13.22
C ARG A 25 6.79 -2.40 13.55
N VAL A 26 7.27 -3.12 12.57
CA VAL A 26 8.35 -4.11 12.79
C VAL A 26 9.57 -3.80 11.93
N GLN A 27 9.40 -3.82 10.60
CA GLN A 27 10.54 -3.79 9.69
C GLN A 27 11.33 -2.48 9.80
N TYR A 28 10.69 -1.34 9.63
CA TYR A 28 11.36 -0.05 9.61
C TYR A 28 12.00 0.32 10.97
N PRO A 29 11.33 0.12 12.13
CA PRO A 29 11.98 0.35 13.42
C PRO A 29 13.19 -0.56 13.66
N LEU A 30 13.18 -1.82 13.20
CA LEU A 30 14.30 -2.75 13.38
C LEU A 30 15.50 -2.42 12.48
N MET A 31 15.32 -1.66 11.40
CA MET A 31 16.41 -1.24 10.52
C MET A 31 17.46 -0.40 11.25
N ASP A 32 17.09 0.37 12.27
CA ASP A 32 18.03 1.15 13.10
C ASP A 32 19.01 0.27 13.90
N LEU A 33 18.66 -0.99 14.13
CA LEU A 33 19.47 -1.95 14.90
C LEU A 33 20.51 -2.69 14.06
N VAL A 34 20.55 -2.49 12.74
CA VAL A 34 21.42 -3.26 11.82
C VAL A 34 22.91 -2.91 11.98
N GLY A 35 23.23 -1.78 12.55
CA GLY A 35 24.61 -1.28 12.63
C GLY A 35 25.10 -0.63 11.33
N ARG A 36 25.85 0.45 11.47
CA ARG A 36 26.17 1.36 10.35
C ARG A 36 27.02 0.70 9.26
N SER A 37 27.98 -0.15 9.61
CA SER A 37 28.85 -0.79 8.62
C SER A 37 28.17 -1.81 7.72
N GLY A 38 27.16 -2.52 8.23
CA GLY A 38 26.39 -3.51 7.47
C GLY A 38 25.14 -2.94 6.77
N TYR A 39 24.80 -1.70 7.06
CA TYR A 39 23.54 -1.12 6.63
C TYR A 39 23.35 -1.05 5.11
N PRO A 40 24.31 -0.61 4.29
CA PRO A 40 24.15 -0.58 2.84
C PRO A 40 23.81 -1.95 2.24
N THR A 41 24.50 -3.00 2.68
CA THR A 41 24.25 -4.37 2.24
C THR A 41 22.86 -4.85 2.65
N TYR A 42 22.47 -4.56 3.88
CA TYR A 42 21.13 -4.87 4.37
C TYR A 42 20.04 -4.15 3.56
N GLU A 43 20.20 -2.85 3.34
CA GLU A 43 19.22 -2.03 2.61
C GLU A 43 19.04 -2.48 1.17
N GLN A 44 20.12 -2.76 0.46
CA GLN A 44 20.08 -3.32 -0.89
C GLN A 44 19.37 -4.68 -0.90
N ALA A 45 19.65 -5.54 0.07
CA ALA A 45 18.98 -6.82 0.22
C ALA A 45 17.48 -6.66 0.58
N HIS A 46 17.14 -5.68 1.42
CA HIS A 46 15.75 -5.35 1.74
C HIS A 46 14.98 -4.92 0.48
N VAL A 47 15.47 -3.91 -0.21
CA VAL A 47 14.79 -3.37 -1.42
C VAL A 47 14.62 -4.44 -2.49
N SER A 48 15.65 -5.27 -2.74
CA SER A 48 15.59 -6.33 -3.74
C SER A 48 14.56 -7.42 -3.41
N ARG A 49 14.29 -7.66 -2.13
CA ARG A 49 13.34 -8.70 -1.69
C ARG A 49 11.93 -8.16 -1.48
N ILE A 50 11.78 -6.93 -0.94
CA ILE A 50 10.46 -6.36 -0.69
C ILE A 50 9.77 -5.92 -1.99
N GLY A 51 10.53 -5.48 -2.98
CA GLY A 51 9.99 -5.06 -4.27
C GLY A 51 9.10 -6.11 -4.95
N PRO A 52 9.58 -7.35 -5.17
CA PRO A 52 8.76 -8.44 -5.72
C PRO A 52 7.54 -8.85 -4.87
N VAL A 53 7.52 -8.52 -3.59
CA VAL A 53 6.39 -8.80 -2.69
C VAL A 53 5.31 -7.70 -2.80
N VAL A 54 5.74 -6.45 -2.89
CA VAL A 54 4.85 -5.27 -2.89
C VAL A 54 4.34 -4.92 -4.28
N ALA A 55 5.25 -4.82 -5.26
CA ALA A 55 4.93 -4.24 -6.57
C ALA A 55 3.84 -5.02 -7.34
N PRO A 56 3.82 -6.36 -7.39
CA PRO A 56 2.75 -7.08 -8.08
C PRO A 56 1.36 -6.79 -7.51
N MET A 57 1.24 -6.68 -6.18
CA MET A 57 -0.05 -6.40 -5.53
C MET A 57 -0.48 -4.95 -5.73
N MET A 58 0.45 -4.00 -5.72
CA MET A 58 0.17 -2.61 -6.06
C MET A 58 -0.30 -2.46 -7.52
N LEU A 59 0.34 -3.16 -8.46
CA LEU A 59 -0.06 -3.17 -9.86
C LEU A 59 -1.43 -3.83 -10.05
N LEU A 60 -1.70 -4.93 -9.33
CA LEU A 60 -2.99 -5.60 -9.34
C LEU A 60 -4.12 -4.68 -8.83
N GLU A 61 -3.87 -3.88 -7.77
CA GLU A 61 -4.82 -2.88 -7.31
C GLU A 61 -5.15 -1.83 -8.38
N VAL A 62 -4.14 -1.33 -9.09
CA VAL A 62 -4.37 -0.36 -10.17
C VAL A 62 -5.16 -0.99 -11.30
N ALA A 63 -4.74 -2.15 -11.78
CA ALA A 63 -5.38 -2.85 -12.89
C ALA A 63 -6.85 -3.18 -12.58
N THR A 64 -7.10 -3.74 -11.40
CA THR A 64 -8.47 -4.06 -10.96
C THR A 64 -9.30 -2.81 -10.69
N GLY A 65 -8.72 -1.75 -10.14
CA GLY A 65 -9.38 -0.46 -9.93
C GLY A 65 -9.83 0.18 -11.24
N ILE A 66 -8.97 0.19 -12.27
CA ILE A 66 -9.31 0.66 -13.61
C ILE A 66 -10.44 -0.21 -14.21
N GLY A 67 -10.33 -1.54 -14.10
CA GLY A 67 -11.34 -2.46 -14.60
C GLY A 67 -12.71 -2.24 -13.94
N LEU A 68 -12.75 -1.96 -12.64
CA LEU A 68 -13.98 -1.65 -11.90
C LEU A 68 -14.59 -0.30 -12.33
N LEU A 69 -13.77 0.74 -12.46
CA LEU A 69 -14.21 2.05 -12.98
C LEU A 69 -14.82 1.94 -14.39
N SER A 70 -14.25 1.08 -15.22
CA SER A 70 -14.68 0.87 -16.62
C SER A 70 -15.87 -0.07 -16.74
N SER A 71 -16.31 -0.74 -15.67
CA SER A 71 -17.37 -1.75 -15.70
C SER A 71 -18.76 -1.19 -15.97
N GLY A 72 -18.97 0.12 -15.81
CA GLY A 72 -20.28 0.76 -15.91
C GLY A 72 -21.19 0.58 -14.70
N ASP A 73 -20.81 -0.21 -13.71
CA ASP A 73 -21.58 -0.45 -12.50
C ASP A 73 -21.59 0.83 -11.61
N PRO A 74 -22.78 1.36 -11.24
CA PRO A 74 -22.91 2.57 -10.44
C PRO A 74 -22.19 2.49 -9.07
N ALA A 75 -22.05 1.30 -8.49
CA ALA A 75 -21.36 1.10 -7.21
C ALA A 75 -19.91 1.62 -7.26
N PHE A 76 -19.22 1.47 -8.41
CA PHE A 76 -17.85 1.91 -8.61
C PHE A 76 -17.71 3.37 -9.07
N ARG A 77 -18.81 4.09 -9.10
CA ARG A 77 -18.87 5.56 -9.24
C ARG A 77 -19.31 6.25 -7.94
N SER A 78 -19.53 5.48 -6.88
CA SER A 78 -19.89 6.00 -5.56
C SER A 78 -18.73 6.82 -4.95
N ALA A 79 -19.08 7.77 -4.08
CA ALA A 79 -18.10 8.59 -3.36
C ALA A 79 -17.10 7.73 -2.55
N ALA A 80 -17.55 6.59 -2.01
CA ALA A 80 -16.68 5.67 -1.28
C ALA A 80 -15.64 5.02 -2.19
N PHE A 81 -16.03 4.55 -3.37
CA PHE A 81 -15.08 3.95 -4.31
C PHE A 81 -14.12 5.00 -4.87
N LEU A 82 -14.62 6.16 -5.28
CA LEU A 82 -13.78 7.27 -5.77
C LEU A 82 -12.82 7.77 -4.69
N GLY A 83 -13.27 7.85 -3.44
CA GLY A 83 -12.41 8.14 -2.28
C GLY A 83 -11.30 7.08 -2.10
N SER A 84 -11.63 5.80 -2.30
CA SER A 84 -10.63 4.73 -2.27
C SER A 84 -9.60 4.86 -3.39
N ILE A 85 -9.99 5.30 -4.58
CA ILE A 85 -9.07 5.57 -5.69
C ILE A 85 -8.18 6.79 -5.39
N ALA A 86 -8.72 7.85 -4.82
CA ALA A 86 -7.93 9.01 -4.40
C ALA A 86 -6.84 8.62 -3.36
N LEU A 87 -7.19 7.76 -2.40
CA LEU A 87 -6.22 7.20 -1.46
C LEU A 87 -5.17 6.34 -2.17
N LEU A 88 -5.55 5.56 -3.20
CA LEU A 88 -4.60 4.80 -4.02
C LEU A 88 -3.60 5.72 -4.71
N VAL A 89 -4.05 6.83 -5.28
CA VAL A 89 -3.16 7.85 -5.89
C VAL A 89 -2.20 8.43 -4.84
N THR A 90 -2.70 8.73 -3.64
CA THR A 90 -1.86 9.21 -2.52
C THR A 90 -0.78 8.18 -2.14
N ILE A 91 -1.13 6.90 -2.07
CA ILE A 91 -0.19 5.80 -1.79
C ILE A 91 0.92 5.74 -2.85
N TRP A 92 0.55 5.78 -4.13
CA TRP A 92 1.52 5.77 -5.23
C TRP A 92 2.41 7.00 -5.21
N GLY A 93 1.83 8.19 -5.00
CA GLY A 93 2.59 9.44 -4.85
C GLY A 93 3.59 9.37 -3.71
N SER A 94 3.15 8.95 -2.51
CA SER A 94 4.04 8.74 -1.36
C SER A 94 5.13 7.71 -1.66
N THR A 95 4.81 6.64 -2.37
CA THR A 95 5.80 5.60 -2.70
C THR A 95 6.89 6.15 -3.61
N PHE A 96 6.53 6.78 -4.73
CA PHE A 96 7.51 7.22 -5.71
C PHE A 96 8.27 8.49 -5.32
N PHE A 97 7.60 9.43 -4.68
CA PHE A 97 8.21 10.73 -4.37
C PHE A 97 8.84 10.80 -2.99
N VAL A 98 8.55 9.83 -2.10
CA VAL A 98 9.07 9.86 -0.73
C VAL A 98 9.82 8.56 -0.42
N GLN A 99 9.16 7.39 -0.47
CA GLN A 99 9.76 6.14 0.00
C GLN A 99 10.94 5.69 -0.88
N VAL A 100 10.76 5.65 -2.19
CA VAL A 100 11.80 5.21 -3.13
C VAL A 100 13.06 6.08 -3.03
N PRO A 101 12.99 7.43 -3.03
CA PRO A 101 14.16 8.29 -2.81
C PRO A 101 14.86 8.06 -1.46
N LEU A 102 14.10 7.88 -0.38
CA LEU A 102 14.68 7.64 0.96
C LEU A 102 15.41 6.30 1.01
N HIS A 103 14.86 5.24 0.44
CA HIS A 103 15.56 3.96 0.29
C HIS A 103 16.84 4.10 -0.54
N GLY A 104 16.80 4.90 -1.61
CA GLY A 104 17.99 5.21 -2.41
C GLY A 104 19.10 5.91 -1.61
N THR A 105 18.75 6.86 -0.75
CA THR A 105 19.69 7.52 0.17
C THR A 105 20.28 6.52 1.16
N LEU A 106 19.45 5.70 1.78
CA LEU A 106 19.84 4.71 2.77
C LEU A 106 20.68 3.57 2.19
N ALA A 107 20.52 3.25 0.92
CA ALA A 107 21.34 2.25 0.22
C ALA A 107 22.82 2.69 0.07
N SER A 108 23.11 3.98 0.19
CA SER A 108 24.47 4.53 0.15
C SER A 108 25.13 4.55 1.52
N GLY A 109 24.36 4.42 2.61
CA GLY A 109 24.82 4.45 4.00
C GLY A 109 23.69 4.81 4.95
N PHE A 110 23.82 4.44 6.22
CA PHE A 110 22.83 4.82 7.21
C PHE A 110 22.86 6.32 7.47
N ASP A 111 21.75 6.97 7.18
CA ASP A 111 21.46 8.37 7.51
C ASP A 111 20.27 8.40 8.48
N GLU A 112 20.50 8.89 9.70
CA GLU A 112 19.52 8.92 10.78
C GLU A 112 18.30 9.78 10.44
N ARG A 113 18.50 10.89 9.73
CA ARG A 113 17.42 11.78 9.29
C ARG A 113 16.60 11.12 8.20
N ALA A 114 17.24 10.52 7.19
CA ALA A 114 16.55 9.79 6.11
C ALA A 114 15.76 8.60 6.68
N HIS A 115 16.33 7.85 7.63
CA HIS A 115 15.63 6.75 8.30
C HIS A 115 14.43 7.26 9.10
N GLY A 116 14.58 8.32 9.90
CA GLY A 116 13.48 8.93 10.63
C GLY A 116 12.34 9.41 9.72
N TRP A 117 12.69 9.98 8.57
CA TRP A 117 11.71 10.36 7.54
C TRP A 117 11.05 9.15 6.88
N LEU A 118 11.79 8.08 6.61
CA LEU A 118 11.25 6.83 6.07
C LEU A 118 10.17 6.26 7.00
N VAL A 119 10.48 6.14 8.29
CA VAL A 119 9.54 5.63 9.31
C VAL A 119 8.32 6.52 9.45
N SER A 120 8.51 7.83 9.58
CA SER A 120 7.41 8.77 9.84
C SER A 120 6.52 8.96 8.62
N SER A 121 7.09 9.09 7.43
CA SER A 121 6.29 9.29 6.20
C SER A 121 5.54 8.03 5.76
N ASN A 122 6.00 6.83 6.15
CA ASN A 122 5.27 5.59 5.83
C ASN A 122 3.89 5.50 6.52
N TRP A 123 3.64 6.28 7.58
CA TRP A 123 2.31 6.39 8.16
C TRP A 123 1.27 6.90 7.16
N ILE A 124 1.66 7.73 6.19
CA ILE A 124 0.77 8.18 5.12
C ILE A 124 0.23 6.96 4.36
N ARG A 125 1.11 6.03 3.98
CA ARG A 125 0.74 4.80 3.26
C ARG A 125 -0.08 3.85 4.15
N THR A 126 0.35 3.65 5.40
CA THR A 126 -0.32 2.76 6.35
C THR A 126 -1.75 3.20 6.62
N ILE A 127 -1.96 4.49 6.89
CA ILE A 127 -3.29 5.06 7.13
C ILE A 127 -4.12 5.04 5.85
N ALA A 128 -3.54 5.43 4.72
CA ALA A 128 -4.26 5.47 3.44
C ALA A 128 -4.73 4.07 3.01
N TRP A 129 -3.89 3.03 3.11
CA TRP A 129 -4.31 1.65 2.82
C TRP A 129 -5.38 1.15 3.80
N THR A 130 -5.23 1.43 5.10
CA THR A 130 -6.21 1.02 6.11
C THR A 130 -7.57 1.67 5.86
N ALA A 131 -7.61 2.98 5.63
CA ALA A 131 -8.84 3.71 5.31
C ALA A 131 -9.48 3.20 4.01
N ARG A 132 -8.64 2.96 2.98
CA ARG A 132 -9.08 2.39 1.71
C ARG A 132 -9.70 1.00 1.90
N GLY A 133 -9.04 0.11 2.65
CA GLY A 133 -9.58 -1.21 2.99
C GLY A 133 -10.94 -1.12 3.68
N GLY A 134 -11.11 -0.19 4.62
CA GLY A 134 -12.37 0.09 5.28
C GLY A 134 -13.48 0.56 4.34
N LEU A 135 -13.16 1.50 3.42
CA LEU A 135 -14.11 1.97 2.41
C LEU A 135 -14.57 0.84 1.48
N LEU A 136 -13.66 -0.03 1.05
CA LEU A 136 -13.99 -1.16 0.17
C LEU A 136 -14.82 -2.22 0.90
N LEU A 137 -14.55 -2.52 2.18
CA LEU A 137 -15.40 -3.40 2.99
C LEU A 137 -16.79 -2.81 3.18
N TRP A 138 -16.88 -1.52 3.49
CA TRP A 138 -18.16 -0.85 3.60
C TRP A 138 -18.96 -0.91 2.28
N LEU A 139 -18.29 -0.71 1.16
CA LEU A 139 -18.90 -0.82 -0.16
C LEU A 139 -19.43 -2.24 -0.43
N ALA A 140 -18.62 -3.28 -0.10
CA ALA A 140 -19.05 -4.67 -0.21
C ALA A 140 -20.30 -4.96 0.62
N TRP A 141 -20.31 -4.49 1.87
CA TRP A 141 -21.46 -4.64 2.75
C TRP A 141 -22.70 -3.92 2.21
N ALA A 142 -22.56 -2.66 1.80
CA ALA A 142 -23.66 -1.84 1.32
C ALA A 142 -24.28 -2.34 0.01
N THR A 143 -23.48 -3.01 -0.84
CA THR A 143 -23.95 -3.43 -2.18
C THR A 143 -24.39 -4.89 -2.25
N TRP A 144 -23.81 -5.80 -1.43
CA TRP A 144 -24.03 -7.24 -1.62
C TRP A 144 -24.34 -8.03 -0.36
N LEU A 145 -24.09 -7.49 0.82
CA LEU A 145 -24.26 -8.23 2.08
C LEU A 145 -25.45 -7.74 2.91
N ARG A 146 -25.86 -6.49 2.76
CA ARG A 146 -26.91 -5.88 3.55
C ARG A 146 -28.27 -6.59 3.39
N ASP A 147 -28.59 -7.01 2.18
CA ASP A 147 -29.88 -7.60 1.82
C ASP A 147 -29.74 -9.09 1.46
N ALA A 148 -28.62 -9.72 1.87
CA ALA A 148 -28.44 -11.16 1.73
C ALA A 148 -29.40 -11.91 2.67
N PRO A 149 -30.10 -12.98 2.21
CA PRO A 149 -31.05 -13.74 3.00
C PRO A 149 -30.39 -14.48 4.17
#